data_0326590428fd1e46620f96c7229831d8
#
_entry.id   0326590428fd1e46620f96c7229831d8
#
_cell.length_a   1.000
_cell.length_b   1.000
_cell.length_c   1.000
_cell.angle_alpha   90.00
_cell.angle_beta   90.00
_cell.angle_gamma   90.00
#
_symmetry.space_group_name_H-M   'P 1'
#
loop_
_entity.id
_entity.type
_entity.pdbx_description
1 polymer ?
#
loop_
_entity_poly.entity_id
_entity_poly.type
_entity_poly.pdbx_seq_one_letter_code
_entity_poly.pdbx_strand_id
1 'polypeptide(L)'
;MEPVTRVKLLDVSTVASYALAIVGFGMMVSAVLRTLSSNLKYIYTRPLLINALRTNANHAERLCKTAPDSYFGAVGAALKTAGMIGSRDPKIIPTATLPAYDAGGQAVSMKWKTLLGRVKLGLMAAGGAVALGLSKGVPPIPVIVLAVGVGIGFLWLFLYKQEVDRCIVLARAEILPEVNRAVADGRYTFPPPPAP
;
A
#
# COMPACT_ATOMS: atom_id res chain seq x y z
N MET A 1 -64.14 -2.84 9.84
CA MET A 1 -62.94 -3.00 10.66
C MET A 1 -61.78 -3.17 9.70
N GLU A 2 -61.07 -2.07 9.42
CA GLU A 2 -59.90 -2.12 8.53
C GLU A 2 -58.70 -2.79 9.27
N PRO A 3 -57.96 -3.65 8.58
CA PRO A 3 -56.74 -4.18 9.18
C PRO A 3 -55.72 -3.06 9.25
N VAL A 4 -55.38 -2.65 10.48
CA VAL A 4 -54.26 -1.75 10.77
C VAL A 4 -53.02 -2.30 10.08
N THR A 5 -52.56 -1.61 9.04
CA THR A 5 -51.29 -1.85 8.37
C THR A 5 -50.20 -1.78 9.45
N ARG A 6 -49.73 -2.92 9.95
CA ARG A 6 -48.51 -2.99 10.76
C ARG A 6 -47.38 -2.45 9.88
N VAL A 7 -47.05 -1.20 10.04
CA VAL A 7 -45.75 -0.69 9.65
C VAL A 7 -44.75 -1.61 10.30
N LYS A 8 -44.12 -2.51 9.53
CA LYS A 8 -43.01 -3.33 10.00
C LYS A 8 -41.93 -2.34 10.45
N LEU A 9 -41.89 -2.04 11.74
CA LEU A 9 -40.73 -1.39 12.36
C LEU A 9 -39.54 -2.19 11.87
N LEU A 10 -38.67 -1.52 11.07
CA LEU A 10 -37.41 -2.09 10.60
C LEU A 10 -36.73 -2.68 11.82
N ASP A 11 -36.64 -4.01 11.85
CA ASP A 11 -36.12 -4.75 13.01
C ASP A 11 -34.69 -4.24 13.26
N VAL A 12 -34.36 -3.81 14.46
CA VAL A 12 -33.07 -3.22 14.85
C VAL A 12 -31.89 -4.07 14.33
N SER A 13 -32.06 -5.40 14.31
CA SER A 13 -31.06 -6.33 13.79
C SER A 13 -30.86 -6.20 12.27
N THR A 14 -31.91 -5.90 11.51
CA THR A 14 -31.82 -5.66 10.06
C THR A 14 -31.07 -4.37 9.80
N VAL A 15 -31.38 -3.30 10.51
CA VAL A 15 -30.65 -2.02 10.41
C VAL A 15 -29.18 -2.21 10.79
N ALA A 16 -28.87 -2.93 11.87
CA ALA A 16 -27.51 -3.24 12.29
C ALA A 16 -26.75 -4.05 11.23
N SER A 17 -27.38 -5.03 10.59
CA SER A 17 -26.76 -5.83 9.51
C SER A 17 -26.38 -4.95 8.32
N TYR A 18 -27.28 -4.07 7.88
CA TYR A 18 -26.95 -3.13 6.79
C TYR A 18 -25.83 -2.17 7.18
N ALA A 19 -25.88 -1.60 8.38
CA ALA A 19 -24.85 -0.67 8.85
C ALA A 19 -23.46 -1.34 8.87
N LEU A 20 -23.35 -2.55 9.41
CA LEU A 20 -22.10 -3.32 9.44
C LEU A 20 -21.60 -3.66 8.03
N ALA A 21 -22.49 -4.06 7.12
CA ALA A 21 -22.13 -4.37 5.74
C ALA A 21 -21.61 -3.12 4.99
N ILE A 22 -22.26 -1.98 5.16
CA ILE A 22 -21.85 -0.70 4.55
C ILE A 22 -20.50 -0.24 5.10
N VAL A 23 -20.29 -0.32 6.41
CA VAL A 23 -18.99 0.03 7.03
C VAL A 23 -17.88 -0.87 6.51
N GLY A 24 -18.11 -2.20 6.46
CA GLY A 24 -17.12 -3.13 5.93
C GLY A 24 -16.78 -2.86 4.47
N PHE A 25 -17.79 -2.59 3.64
CA PHE A 25 -17.60 -2.25 2.24
C PHE A 25 -16.88 -0.91 2.06
N GLY A 26 -17.22 0.12 2.83
CA GLY A 26 -16.56 1.43 2.80
C GLY A 26 -15.07 1.34 3.14
N MET A 27 -14.70 0.53 4.16
CA MET A 27 -13.30 0.25 4.48
C MET A 27 -12.55 -0.41 3.32
N MET A 28 -13.17 -1.36 2.65
CA MET A 28 -12.60 -2.04 1.49
C MET A 28 -12.41 -1.08 0.31
N VAL A 29 -13.43 -0.31 -0.06
CA VAL A 29 -13.37 0.66 -1.17
C VAL A 29 -12.27 1.68 -0.94
N SER A 30 -12.16 2.25 0.28
CA SER A 30 -11.12 3.21 0.61
C SER A 30 -9.71 2.62 0.45
N ALA A 31 -9.53 1.36 0.79
CA ALA A 31 -8.27 0.64 0.63
C ALA A 31 -7.95 0.39 -0.85
N VAL A 32 -8.94 -0.07 -1.64
CA VAL A 32 -8.78 -0.30 -3.09
C VAL A 32 -8.45 1.00 -3.83
N LEU A 33 -9.11 2.11 -3.53
CA LEU A 33 -8.80 3.40 -4.14
C LEU A 33 -7.35 3.83 -3.87
N ARG A 34 -6.84 3.54 -2.68
CA ARG A 34 -5.44 3.82 -2.35
C ARG A 34 -4.46 2.96 -3.15
N THR A 35 -4.81 1.70 -3.47
CA THR A 35 -3.96 0.85 -4.32
C THR A 35 -3.92 1.33 -5.76
N LEU A 36 -5.03 1.85 -6.29
CA LEU A 36 -5.10 2.37 -7.66
C LEU A 36 -4.14 3.55 -7.87
N SER A 37 -4.00 4.42 -6.86
CA SER A 37 -3.05 5.55 -6.91
C SER A 37 -1.59 5.14 -6.79
N SER A 38 -1.30 3.93 -6.29
CA SER A 38 0.07 3.43 -6.05
C SER A 38 0.47 2.28 -6.99
N ASN A 39 -0.39 1.94 -7.96
CA ASN A 39 -0.19 0.76 -8.83
C ASN A 39 0.87 1.03 -9.91
N LEU A 40 2.13 0.90 -9.52
CA LEU A 40 3.26 0.96 -10.43
C LEU A 40 3.69 -0.46 -10.83
N LYS A 41 3.49 -0.82 -12.10
CA LYS A 41 3.98 -2.10 -12.62
C LYS A 41 5.50 -2.07 -12.74
N TYR A 42 6.19 -2.93 -11.99
CA TYR A 42 7.65 -3.01 -11.93
C TYR A 42 8.33 -3.07 -13.31
N ILE A 43 7.76 -3.86 -14.22
CA ILE A 43 8.30 -4.05 -15.58
C ILE A 43 8.46 -2.73 -16.34
N TYR A 44 7.52 -1.78 -16.18
CA TYR A 44 7.56 -0.50 -16.89
C TYR A 44 8.33 0.57 -16.13
N THR A 45 8.28 0.54 -14.80
CA THR A 45 8.88 1.60 -13.97
C THR A 45 10.35 1.34 -13.64
N ARG A 46 10.80 0.06 -13.65
CA ARG A 46 12.20 -0.32 -13.47
C ARG A 46 13.15 0.37 -14.48
N PRO A 47 12.96 0.22 -15.82
CA PRO A 47 13.87 0.83 -16.79
C PRO A 47 13.85 2.36 -16.70
N LEU A 48 12.72 2.95 -16.39
CA LEU A 48 12.58 4.40 -16.17
C LEU A 48 13.45 4.86 -15.00
N LEU A 49 13.39 4.15 -13.88
CA LEU A 49 14.15 4.50 -12.68
C LEU A 49 15.66 4.27 -12.89
N ILE A 50 16.05 3.15 -13.51
CA ILE A 50 17.45 2.87 -13.85
C ILE A 50 18.01 3.93 -14.81
N ASN A 51 17.26 4.32 -15.83
CA ASN A 51 17.68 5.37 -16.75
C ASN A 51 17.84 6.73 -16.03
N ALA A 52 16.89 7.06 -15.15
CA ALA A 52 17.00 8.27 -14.33
C ALA A 52 18.24 8.24 -13.41
N LEU A 53 18.55 7.10 -12.79
CA LEU A 53 19.77 6.94 -11.97
C LEU A 53 21.05 7.09 -12.79
N ARG A 54 21.06 6.60 -14.03
CA ARG A 54 22.23 6.71 -14.94
C ARG A 54 22.44 8.10 -15.50
N THR A 55 21.38 8.88 -15.66
CA THR A 55 21.46 10.25 -16.20
C THR A 55 21.58 11.29 -15.09
N ASN A 56 20.69 11.25 -14.11
CA ASN A 56 20.63 12.21 -13.01
C ASN A 56 19.90 11.60 -11.79
N ALA A 57 20.65 11.21 -10.78
CA ALA A 57 20.10 10.57 -9.59
C ALA A 57 19.17 11.49 -8.77
N ASN A 58 19.30 12.83 -8.87
CA ASN A 58 18.34 13.74 -8.24
C ASN A 58 16.97 13.69 -8.92
N HIS A 59 16.93 13.41 -10.24
CA HIS A 59 15.67 13.16 -10.93
C HIS A 59 15.04 11.84 -10.46
N ALA A 60 15.85 10.79 -10.28
CA ALA A 60 15.39 9.53 -9.70
C ALA A 60 14.81 9.71 -8.29
N GLU A 61 15.42 10.56 -7.44
CA GLU A 61 14.88 10.87 -6.12
C GLU A 61 13.51 11.55 -6.20
N ARG A 62 13.31 12.46 -7.15
CA ARG A 62 12.00 13.10 -7.39
C ARG A 62 10.96 12.08 -7.84
N LEU A 63 11.33 11.15 -8.73
CA LEU A 63 10.46 10.05 -9.15
C LEU A 63 10.08 9.18 -7.96
N CYS A 64 11.01 8.88 -7.06
CA CYS A 64 10.71 8.09 -5.86
C CYS A 64 9.66 8.77 -4.94
N LYS A 65 9.58 10.10 -4.94
CA LYS A 65 8.58 10.85 -4.18
C LYS A 65 7.16 10.75 -4.75
N THR A 66 6.99 10.38 -6.01
CA THR A 66 5.66 10.26 -6.64
C THR A 66 4.87 9.06 -6.16
N ALA A 67 5.56 7.98 -5.75
CA ALA A 67 4.92 6.75 -5.29
C ALA A 67 5.62 6.14 -4.05
N PRO A 68 5.59 6.84 -2.91
CA PRO A 68 6.31 6.44 -1.70
C PRO A 68 5.79 5.14 -1.08
N ASP A 69 4.60 4.69 -1.44
CA ASP A 69 3.97 3.47 -0.93
C ASP A 69 4.28 2.23 -1.82
N SER A 70 5.24 2.35 -2.74
CA SER A 70 5.78 1.28 -3.58
C SER A 70 7.26 1.03 -3.27
N TYR A 71 7.93 0.18 -4.06
CA TYR A 71 9.39 -0.02 -3.96
C TYR A 71 10.19 1.28 -4.20
N PHE A 72 9.60 2.31 -4.82
CA PHE A 72 10.19 3.65 -4.92
C PHE A 72 10.46 4.26 -3.54
N GLY A 73 9.62 3.99 -2.54
CA GLY A 73 9.86 4.44 -1.17
C GLY A 73 11.16 3.89 -0.58
N ALA A 74 11.47 2.61 -0.85
CA ALA A 74 12.71 1.98 -0.41
C ALA A 74 13.95 2.56 -1.14
N VAL A 75 13.84 2.75 -2.46
CA VAL A 75 14.91 3.38 -3.26
C VAL A 75 15.12 4.84 -2.84
N GLY A 76 14.05 5.58 -2.61
CA GLY A 76 14.11 6.97 -2.12
C GLY A 76 14.77 7.09 -0.74
N ALA A 77 14.53 6.13 0.17
CA ALA A 77 15.20 6.08 1.45
C ALA A 77 16.73 5.87 1.30
N ALA A 78 17.14 4.96 0.40
CA ALA A 78 18.56 4.73 0.11
C ALA A 78 19.23 5.97 -0.48
N LEU A 79 18.60 6.64 -1.47
CA LEU A 79 19.13 7.88 -2.07
C LEU A 79 19.22 9.01 -1.04
N LYS A 80 18.19 9.19 -0.21
CA LYS A 80 18.19 10.20 0.84
C LYS A 80 19.33 9.97 1.83
N THR A 81 19.56 8.72 2.25
CA THR A 81 20.65 8.37 3.17
C THR A 81 22.01 8.60 2.52
N ALA A 82 22.18 8.22 1.25
CA ALA A 82 23.41 8.53 0.50
C ALA A 82 23.68 10.05 0.48
N GLY A 83 22.62 10.86 0.29
CA GLY A 83 22.72 12.31 0.35
C GLY A 83 23.15 12.87 1.70
N MET A 84 22.70 12.26 2.79
CA MET A 84 23.06 12.68 4.15
C MET A 84 24.52 12.37 4.51
N ILE A 85 25.06 11.26 4.00
CA ILE A 85 26.44 10.84 4.28
C ILE A 85 27.44 11.72 3.51
N GLY A 86 27.06 12.20 2.32
CA GLY A 86 27.91 13.05 1.50
C GLY A 86 29.19 12.41 0.98
N SER A 87 29.36 11.09 1.18
CA SER A 87 30.55 10.35 0.76
C SER A 87 30.33 9.71 -0.62
N ARG A 88 31.39 9.72 -1.43
CA ARG A 88 31.44 9.04 -2.74
C ARG A 88 32.29 7.78 -2.70
N ASP A 89 32.74 7.36 -1.53
CA ASP A 89 33.54 6.15 -1.38
C ASP A 89 32.67 4.91 -1.68
N PRO A 90 33.02 4.11 -2.70
CA PRO A 90 32.28 2.92 -3.09
C PRO A 90 32.22 1.84 -2.00
N LYS A 91 33.07 1.90 -0.96
CA LYS A 91 33.03 1.00 0.18
C LYS A 91 32.04 1.46 1.25
N ILE A 92 31.87 2.76 1.43
CA ILE A 92 31.01 3.36 2.46
C ILE A 92 29.56 3.39 2.01
N ILE A 93 29.32 3.71 0.72
CA ILE A 93 27.96 3.86 0.18
C ILE A 93 27.08 2.63 0.45
N PRO A 94 27.49 1.37 0.10
CA PRO A 94 26.64 0.20 0.31
C PRO A 94 26.33 -0.09 1.77
N THR A 95 27.28 0.19 2.68
CA THR A 95 27.07 -0.06 4.12
C THR A 95 25.98 0.81 4.72
N ALA A 96 25.70 1.94 4.11
CA ALA A 96 24.68 2.87 4.58
C ALA A 96 23.37 2.79 3.78
N THR A 97 23.47 2.63 2.45
CA THR A 97 22.28 2.57 1.58
C THR A 97 21.50 1.28 1.75
N LEU A 98 22.17 0.14 2.02
CA LEU A 98 21.52 -1.15 2.21
C LEU A 98 20.56 -1.15 3.42
N PRO A 99 21.01 -0.79 4.65
CA PRO A 99 20.09 -0.74 5.79
C PRO A 99 18.98 0.31 5.62
N ALA A 100 19.28 1.44 4.96
CA ALA A 100 18.27 2.46 4.66
C ALA A 100 17.21 1.95 3.67
N TYR A 101 17.64 1.21 2.65
CA TYR A 101 16.76 0.53 1.70
C TYR A 101 15.86 -0.47 2.42
N ASP A 102 16.44 -1.33 3.26
CA ASP A 102 15.71 -2.35 4.01
C ASP A 102 14.71 -1.72 4.98
N ALA A 103 15.09 -0.65 5.69
CA ALA A 103 14.19 0.10 6.55
C ALA A 103 13.04 0.76 5.76
N GLY A 104 13.34 1.36 4.60
CA GLY A 104 12.34 1.91 3.69
C GLY A 104 11.38 0.84 3.17
N GLY A 105 11.89 -0.31 2.75
CA GLY A 105 11.09 -1.45 2.31
C GLY A 105 10.17 -2.01 3.40
N GLN A 106 10.70 -2.14 4.62
CA GLN A 106 9.91 -2.55 5.79
C GLN A 106 8.80 -1.53 6.11
N ALA A 107 9.09 -0.23 6.05
CA ALA A 107 8.10 0.81 6.28
C ALA A 107 6.95 0.73 5.25
N VAL A 108 7.25 0.50 3.97
CA VAL A 108 6.25 0.28 2.92
C VAL A 108 5.43 -0.98 3.21
N SER A 109 6.10 -2.11 3.48
CA SER A 109 5.41 -3.38 3.80
C SER A 109 4.51 -3.26 5.03
N MET A 110 4.94 -2.55 6.09
CA MET A 110 4.15 -2.28 7.28
C MET A 110 2.91 -1.42 6.99
N LYS A 111 3.01 -0.40 6.13
CA LYS A 111 1.84 0.39 5.71
C LYS A 111 0.79 -0.50 5.04
N TRP A 112 1.20 -1.38 4.13
CA TRP A 112 0.30 -2.32 3.47
C TRP A 112 -0.27 -3.35 4.43
N LYS A 113 0.53 -3.86 5.38
CA LYS A 113 0.06 -4.75 6.44
C LYS A 113 -1.01 -4.09 7.32
N THR A 114 -0.82 -2.84 7.69
CA THR A 114 -1.79 -2.07 8.48
C THR A 114 -3.08 -1.84 7.69
N LEU A 115 -2.98 -1.52 6.40
CA LEU A 115 -4.14 -1.37 5.53
C LEU A 115 -4.94 -2.67 5.42
N LEU A 116 -4.25 -3.80 5.18
CA LEU A 116 -4.86 -5.14 5.16
C LEU A 116 -5.54 -5.48 6.50
N GLY A 117 -4.93 -5.09 7.63
CA GLY A 117 -5.51 -5.24 8.96
C GLY A 117 -6.85 -4.51 9.09
N ARG A 118 -6.95 -3.29 8.58
CA ARG A 118 -8.22 -2.53 8.56
C ARG A 118 -9.27 -3.20 7.69
N VAL A 119 -8.91 -3.69 6.51
CA VAL A 119 -9.85 -4.39 5.62
C VAL A 119 -10.27 -5.74 6.21
N LYS A 120 -9.39 -6.41 6.96
CA LYS A 120 -9.75 -7.62 7.72
C LYS A 120 -10.83 -7.34 8.76
N LEU A 121 -10.77 -6.21 9.45
CA LEU A 121 -11.85 -5.78 10.35
C LEU A 121 -13.15 -5.52 9.58
N GLY A 122 -13.06 -4.88 8.41
CA GLY A 122 -14.21 -4.72 7.51
C GLY A 122 -14.82 -6.05 7.06
N LEU A 123 -13.99 -7.06 6.79
CA LEU A 123 -14.43 -8.42 6.44
C LEU A 123 -15.14 -9.09 7.62
N MET A 124 -14.62 -8.92 8.84
CA MET A 124 -15.28 -9.42 10.05
C MET A 124 -16.64 -8.74 10.28
N ALA A 125 -16.72 -7.42 10.06
CA ALA A 125 -17.98 -6.67 10.16
C ALA A 125 -19.00 -7.16 9.13
N ALA A 126 -18.59 -7.36 7.87
CA ALA A 126 -19.44 -7.88 6.82
C ALA A 126 -19.89 -9.33 7.09
N GLY A 127 -19.00 -10.19 7.61
CA GLY A 127 -19.33 -11.55 8.05
C GLY A 127 -20.33 -11.56 9.22
N GLY A 128 -20.13 -10.67 10.18
CA GLY A 128 -21.06 -10.46 11.30
C GLY A 128 -22.45 -9.99 10.82
N ALA A 129 -22.50 -9.13 9.80
CA ALA A 129 -23.76 -8.71 9.19
C ALA A 129 -24.53 -9.88 8.56
N VAL A 130 -23.83 -10.79 7.87
CA VAL A 130 -24.43 -12.00 7.30
C VAL A 130 -24.91 -12.94 8.41
N ALA A 131 -24.11 -13.15 9.46
CA ALA A 131 -24.48 -13.99 10.59
C ALA A 131 -25.73 -13.48 11.33
N LEU A 132 -25.82 -12.16 11.54
CA LEU A 132 -27.02 -11.52 12.12
C LEU A 132 -28.25 -11.70 11.22
N GLY A 133 -28.09 -11.62 9.91
CA GLY A 133 -29.18 -11.88 8.97
C GLY A 133 -29.66 -13.34 9.00
N LEU A 134 -28.72 -14.30 9.06
CA LEU A 134 -29.02 -15.73 9.13
C LEU A 134 -29.76 -16.12 10.41
N SER A 135 -29.45 -15.47 11.55
CA SER A 135 -30.15 -15.74 12.84
C SER A 135 -31.66 -15.43 12.78
N LYS A 136 -32.09 -14.66 11.78
CA LYS A 136 -33.50 -14.31 11.53
C LYS A 136 -34.15 -15.09 10.37
N GLY A 137 -33.44 -16.09 9.85
CA GLY A 137 -33.94 -17.00 8.82
C GLY A 137 -33.31 -16.83 7.45
N VAL A 138 -33.25 -15.62 6.88
CA VAL A 138 -32.58 -15.36 5.60
C VAL A 138 -31.95 -13.97 5.64
N PRO A 139 -30.64 -13.84 5.39
CA PRO A 139 -30.00 -12.53 5.30
C PRO A 139 -30.50 -11.78 4.03
N PRO A 140 -30.70 -10.47 4.10
CA PRO A 140 -31.06 -9.68 2.93
C PRO A 140 -30.04 -9.85 1.81
N ILE A 141 -30.46 -10.11 0.58
CA ILE A 141 -29.59 -10.29 -0.57
C ILE A 141 -28.51 -9.19 -0.70
N PRO A 142 -28.82 -7.89 -0.50
CA PRO A 142 -27.82 -6.85 -0.55
C PRO A 142 -26.66 -7.01 0.46
N VAL A 143 -26.95 -7.53 1.65
CA VAL A 143 -25.92 -7.79 2.68
C VAL A 143 -24.94 -8.87 2.21
N ILE A 144 -25.45 -9.92 1.57
CA ILE A 144 -24.62 -11.00 1.01
C ILE A 144 -23.74 -10.44 -0.12
N VAL A 145 -24.30 -9.65 -1.02
CA VAL A 145 -23.56 -9.05 -2.14
C VAL A 145 -22.44 -8.15 -1.64
N LEU A 146 -22.71 -7.30 -0.63
CA LEU A 146 -21.68 -6.47 -0.01
C LEU A 146 -20.58 -7.30 0.67
N ALA A 147 -20.94 -8.35 1.40
CA ALA A 147 -19.98 -9.23 2.07
C ALA A 147 -19.07 -9.96 1.07
N VAL A 148 -19.63 -10.47 -0.03
CA VAL A 148 -18.87 -11.09 -1.13
C VAL A 148 -17.93 -10.07 -1.76
N GLY A 149 -18.42 -8.84 -2.02
CA GLY A 149 -17.59 -7.75 -2.54
C GLY A 149 -16.41 -7.42 -1.64
N VAL A 150 -16.61 -7.38 -0.31
CA VAL A 150 -15.52 -7.20 0.66
C VAL A 150 -14.53 -8.36 0.61
N GLY A 151 -15.00 -9.62 0.49
CA GLY A 151 -14.15 -10.80 0.37
C GLY A 151 -13.26 -10.75 -0.88
N ILE A 152 -13.83 -10.42 -2.03
CA ILE A 152 -13.09 -10.27 -3.30
C ILE A 152 -12.06 -9.14 -3.18
N GLY A 153 -12.46 -7.98 -2.64
CA GLY A 153 -11.56 -6.84 -2.44
C GLY A 153 -10.41 -7.17 -1.48
N PHE A 154 -10.67 -7.92 -0.41
CA PHE A 154 -9.63 -8.39 0.50
C PHE A 154 -8.62 -9.31 -0.19
N LEU A 155 -9.08 -10.29 -0.98
CA LEU A 155 -8.22 -11.19 -1.75
C LEU A 155 -7.34 -10.42 -2.73
N TRP A 156 -7.93 -9.46 -3.44
CA TRP A 156 -7.20 -8.62 -4.39
C TRP A 156 -6.12 -7.79 -3.69
N LEU A 157 -6.42 -7.15 -2.54
CA LEU A 157 -5.45 -6.40 -1.74
C LEU A 157 -4.33 -7.29 -1.19
N PHE A 158 -4.66 -8.51 -0.82
CA PHE A 158 -3.66 -9.48 -0.35
C PHE A 158 -2.66 -9.84 -1.45
N LEU A 159 -3.16 -10.13 -2.65
CA LEU A 159 -2.31 -10.40 -3.83
C LEU A 159 -1.48 -9.18 -4.20
N TYR A 160 -2.07 -7.99 -4.15
CA TYR A 160 -1.35 -6.74 -4.42
C TYR A 160 -0.21 -6.51 -3.42
N LYS A 161 -0.44 -6.76 -2.13
CA LYS A 161 0.63 -6.68 -1.12
C LYS A 161 1.78 -7.65 -1.42
N GLN A 162 1.49 -8.88 -1.82
CA GLN A 162 2.53 -9.85 -2.19
C GLN A 162 3.36 -9.34 -3.38
N GLU A 163 2.71 -8.74 -4.37
CA GLU A 163 3.42 -8.16 -5.52
C GLU A 163 4.30 -6.97 -5.10
N VAL A 164 3.84 -6.10 -4.20
CA VAL A 164 4.67 -5.00 -3.66
C VAL A 164 5.89 -5.54 -2.93
N ASP A 165 5.73 -6.53 -2.06
CA ASP A 165 6.84 -7.15 -1.33
C ASP A 165 7.84 -7.80 -2.31
N ARG A 166 7.36 -8.48 -3.35
CA ARG A 166 8.19 -9.04 -4.42
C ARG A 166 8.97 -7.96 -5.18
N CYS A 167 8.30 -6.85 -5.53
CA CYS A 167 8.95 -5.73 -6.20
C CYS A 167 10.07 -5.11 -5.34
N ILE A 168 9.89 -5.02 -4.02
CA ILE A 168 10.93 -4.54 -3.09
C ILE A 168 12.15 -5.48 -3.13
N VAL A 169 11.95 -6.80 -3.10
CA VAL A 169 13.05 -7.77 -3.17
C VAL A 169 13.77 -7.70 -4.53
N LEU A 170 13.04 -7.60 -5.63
CA LEU A 170 13.64 -7.45 -6.97
C LEU A 170 14.41 -6.14 -7.11
N ALA A 171 13.86 -5.04 -6.63
CA ALA A 171 14.51 -3.73 -6.68
C ALA A 171 15.78 -3.68 -5.81
N ARG A 172 15.84 -4.43 -4.73
CA ARG A 172 17.08 -4.60 -3.93
C ARG A 172 18.21 -5.20 -4.76
N ALA A 173 17.89 -6.23 -5.55
CA ALA A 173 18.90 -6.92 -6.36
C ALA A 173 19.33 -6.14 -7.60
N GLU A 174 18.39 -5.42 -8.23
CA GLU A 174 18.61 -4.82 -9.55
C GLU A 174 18.84 -3.30 -9.50
N ILE A 175 18.15 -2.59 -8.63
CA ILE A 175 18.16 -1.12 -8.59
C ILE A 175 19.14 -0.59 -7.54
N LEU A 176 19.27 -1.21 -6.38
CA LEU A 176 20.16 -0.74 -5.33
C LEU A 176 21.64 -0.69 -5.76
N PRO A 177 22.19 -1.65 -6.54
CA PRO A 177 23.54 -1.52 -7.10
C PRO A 177 23.70 -0.31 -8.03
N GLU A 178 22.66 0.02 -8.82
CA GLU A 178 22.68 1.20 -9.69
C GLU A 178 22.61 2.51 -8.88
N VAL A 179 21.89 2.53 -7.76
CA VAL A 179 21.89 3.64 -6.79
C VAL A 179 23.31 3.87 -6.28
N ASN A 180 23.97 2.81 -5.80
CA ASN A 180 25.33 2.90 -5.27
C ASN A 180 26.32 3.41 -6.33
N ARG A 181 26.21 2.91 -7.56
CA ARG A 181 27.03 3.37 -8.70
C ARG A 181 26.74 4.84 -9.04
N ALA A 182 25.48 5.26 -9.10
CA ALA A 182 25.12 6.64 -9.41
C ALA A 182 25.66 7.65 -8.40
N VAL A 183 25.70 7.27 -7.12
CA VAL A 183 26.28 8.09 -6.04
C VAL A 183 27.81 8.12 -6.14
N ALA A 184 28.46 6.98 -6.35
CA ALA A 184 29.91 6.88 -6.50
C ALA A 184 30.42 7.67 -7.73
N ASP A 185 29.72 7.57 -8.86
CA ASP A 185 30.04 8.28 -10.11
C ASP A 185 29.77 9.79 -10.03
N GLY A 186 29.26 10.29 -8.91
CA GLY A 186 28.97 11.72 -8.73
C GLY A 186 27.72 12.23 -9.46
N ARG A 187 26.86 11.33 -9.94
CA ARG A 187 25.60 11.69 -10.62
C ARG A 187 24.52 12.17 -9.66
N TYR A 188 24.79 12.06 -8.35
CA TYR A 188 23.93 12.57 -7.28
C TYR A 188 24.56 13.85 -6.71
N THR A 189 23.80 14.95 -6.75
CA THR A 189 24.21 16.20 -6.13
C THR A 189 23.71 16.21 -4.68
N PHE A 190 24.61 16.23 -3.73
CA PHE A 190 24.23 16.26 -2.32
C PHE A 190 23.49 17.56 -2.00
N PRO A 191 22.36 17.50 -1.26
CA PRO A 191 21.72 18.69 -0.76
C PRO A 191 22.69 19.46 0.15
N PRO A 192 22.66 20.79 0.15
CA PRO A 192 23.48 21.57 1.07
C PRO A 192 23.13 21.14 2.52
N PRO A 193 24.13 21.11 3.43
CA PRO A 193 23.86 20.81 4.83
C PRO A 193 22.82 21.78 5.37
N PRO A 194 21.92 21.35 6.27
CA PRO A 194 20.96 22.22 6.91
C PRO A 194 21.73 23.37 7.56
N ALA A 195 21.26 24.61 7.32
CA ALA A 195 21.86 25.78 7.94
C ALA A 195 21.81 25.64 9.49
N PRO A 196 22.88 26.03 10.20
CA PRO A 196 22.96 25.90 11.65
C PRO A 196 21.87 26.70 12.38
#